data_6afadcbfca9f5c2e1befc80e6fecb90b
#
_entry.id   6afadcbfca9f5c2e1befc80e6fecb90b
#
_cell.length_a   1.000
_cell.length_b   1.000
_cell.length_c   1.000
_cell.angle_alpha   90.00
_cell.angle_beta   90.00
_cell.angle_gamma   90.00
#
_symmetry.space_group_name_H-M   'P 1'
#
loop_
_entity.id
_entity.type
_entity.pdbx_description
1 polymer ?
#
loop_
_entity_poly.entity_id
_entity_poly.type
_entity_poly.pdbx_seq_one_letter_code
_entity_poly.pdbx_strand_id
1 'polypeptide(L)'
;MKKLNCPLALTVIAAALWVTGCSTDTALVGTPRKETVHALTQALELLTLNAGQPGRVLQRVALKGLPAGEALVGIDYRVSKGVLFTLSRSGRVYTINTESGALAPVGGTPIATAMEGAAFGFDFNPAADRIRLVSNTGQNLRLHPDTGALVAVDAPLNYEPGDPQTGQKPQLLAAAYTYNKKDEKITT
;
A
#
# COMPACT_ATOMS: atom_id res chain seq x y z
N MET A 1 28.91 -87.43 -9.09
CA MET A 1 28.34 -86.78 -7.89
C MET A 1 28.92 -85.35 -7.85
N LYS A 2 28.21 -84.34 -8.37
CA LYS A 2 28.63 -82.94 -8.43
C LYS A 2 27.79 -82.18 -7.37
N LYS A 3 28.45 -81.54 -6.40
CA LYS A 3 27.83 -80.73 -5.42
C LYS A 3 27.64 -79.32 -6.01
N LEU A 4 26.38 -78.82 -6.05
CA LEU A 4 26.01 -77.44 -6.38
C LEU A 4 26.12 -76.61 -5.14
N ASN A 5 27.04 -75.64 -5.13
CA ASN A 5 27.10 -74.58 -4.14
C ASN A 5 26.27 -73.41 -4.65
N CYS A 6 25.23 -73.07 -3.90
CA CYS A 6 24.44 -71.87 -4.13
C CYS A 6 24.92 -70.74 -3.20
N PRO A 7 25.33 -69.57 -3.69
CA PRO A 7 25.69 -68.46 -2.83
C PRO A 7 24.43 -67.68 -2.42
N LEU A 8 24.25 -67.51 -1.14
CA LEU A 8 23.21 -66.71 -0.52
C LEU A 8 23.52 -65.22 -0.72
N ALA A 9 22.77 -64.57 -1.58
CA ALA A 9 22.88 -63.13 -1.77
C ALA A 9 22.14 -62.40 -0.68
N LEU A 10 22.89 -61.70 0.17
CA LEU A 10 22.36 -60.86 1.26
C LEU A 10 21.96 -59.48 0.68
N THR A 11 20.67 -59.24 0.47
CA THR A 11 20.16 -57.96 0.00
C THR A 11 20.00 -57.00 1.18
N VAL A 12 20.89 -56.01 1.30
CA VAL A 12 20.78 -54.93 2.28
C VAL A 12 19.84 -53.90 1.74
N ILE A 13 18.62 -53.82 2.32
CA ILE A 13 17.66 -52.74 2.04
C ILE A 13 18.04 -51.52 2.87
N ALA A 14 18.62 -50.51 2.24
CA ALA A 14 18.86 -49.21 2.83
C ALA A 14 17.52 -48.43 2.88
N ALA A 15 16.90 -48.36 4.03
CA ALA A 15 15.75 -47.50 4.24
C ALA A 15 16.22 -46.03 4.36
N ALA A 16 16.03 -45.24 3.30
CA ALA A 16 16.25 -43.82 3.32
C ALA A 16 15.11 -43.13 4.11
N LEU A 17 15.41 -42.71 5.33
CA LEU A 17 14.52 -41.84 6.11
C LEU A 17 14.52 -40.44 5.50
N TRP A 18 13.46 -40.10 4.79
CA TRP A 18 13.19 -38.74 4.36
C TRP A 18 12.70 -37.95 5.55
N VAL A 19 13.59 -37.19 6.19
CA VAL A 19 13.20 -36.20 7.19
C VAL A 19 12.66 -34.99 6.44
N THR A 20 11.36 -34.92 6.23
CA THR A 20 10.67 -33.70 5.82
C THR A 20 10.70 -32.74 6.98
N GLY A 21 11.74 -31.92 7.02
CA GLY A 21 11.79 -30.76 7.91
C GLY A 21 10.71 -29.78 7.48
N CYS A 22 9.57 -29.76 8.18
CA CYS A 22 8.68 -28.61 8.14
C CYS A 22 9.43 -27.44 8.78
N SER A 23 10.05 -26.58 7.97
CA SER A 23 10.43 -25.25 8.44
C SER A 23 9.13 -24.49 8.72
N THR A 24 8.67 -24.47 9.95
CA THR A 24 7.70 -23.49 10.42
C THR A 24 8.43 -22.15 10.38
N ASP A 25 8.24 -21.42 9.30
CA ASP A 25 8.63 -20.01 9.20
C ASP A 25 7.75 -19.26 10.20
N THR A 26 8.17 -19.23 11.45
CA THR A 26 7.56 -18.40 12.48
C THR A 26 7.92 -16.97 12.13
N ALA A 27 7.09 -16.34 11.28
CA ALA A 27 7.13 -14.91 11.10
C ALA A 27 7.21 -14.27 12.48
N LEU A 28 8.24 -13.45 12.73
CA LEU A 28 8.43 -12.77 14.00
C LEU A 28 7.21 -11.89 14.26
N VAL A 29 6.27 -12.40 15.05
CA VAL A 29 5.07 -11.68 15.45
C VAL A 29 5.50 -10.78 16.59
N GLY A 30 5.63 -9.47 16.31
CA GLY A 30 5.97 -8.47 17.32
C GLY A 30 4.86 -8.31 18.39
N THR A 31 5.10 -7.43 19.35
CA THR A 31 4.11 -7.10 20.40
C THR A 31 2.97 -6.26 19.80
N PRO A 32 1.70 -6.60 20.04
CA PRO A 32 0.57 -5.81 19.56
C PRO A 32 0.63 -4.36 20.04
N ARG A 33 0.25 -3.44 19.16
CA ARG A 33 0.07 -2.01 19.45
C ARG A 33 -1.40 -1.61 19.31
N LYS A 34 -1.75 -0.39 19.74
CA LYS A 34 -3.13 0.09 19.59
C LYS A 34 -3.45 0.47 18.12
N GLU A 35 -2.43 0.81 17.34
CA GLU A 35 -2.57 1.31 15.99
C GLU A 35 -2.90 0.18 15.02
N THR A 36 -3.92 0.43 14.20
CA THR A 36 -4.27 -0.39 13.05
C THR A 36 -3.67 0.23 11.79
N VAL A 37 -3.14 -0.59 10.91
CA VAL A 37 -2.59 -0.19 9.61
C VAL A 37 -3.40 -0.85 8.50
N HIS A 38 -3.72 -0.09 7.49
CA HIS A 38 -4.28 -0.61 6.24
C HIS A 38 -3.23 -0.59 5.14
N ALA A 39 -3.21 -1.66 4.34
CA ALA A 39 -2.34 -1.78 3.19
C ALA A 39 -3.16 -2.19 1.96
N LEU A 40 -2.92 -1.51 0.84
CA LEU A 40 -3.52 -1.83 -0.44
C LEU A 40 -2.58 -2.76 -1.21
N THR A 41 -3.10 -3.88 -1.72
CA THR A 41 -2.34 -4.79 -2.58
C THR A 41 -2.58 -4.48 -4.07
N GLN A 42 -1.66 -4.92 -4.92
CA GLN A 42 -1.84 -4.85 -6.38
C GLN A 42 -3.02 -5.69 -6.88
N ALA A 43 -3.43 -6.69 -6.11
CA ALA A 43 -4.62 -7.52 -6.39
C ALA A 43 -5.93 -6.83 -5.98
N LEU A 44 -5.91 -5.53 -5.66
CA LEU A 44 -7.05 -4.75 -5.19
C LEU A 44 -7.71 -5.35 -3.93
N GLU A 45 -6.89 -5.74 -2.97
CA GLU A 45 -7.33 -6.15 -1.66
C GLU A 45 -6.88 -5.13 -0.61
N LEU A 46 -7.72 -4.85 0.35
CA LEU A 46 -7.38 -4.10 1.55
C LEU A 46 -7.00 -5.08 2.67
N LEU A 47 -5.77 -4.98 3.15
CA LEU A 47 -5.29 -5.71 4.31
C LEU A 47 -5.43 -4.84 5.56
N THR A 48 -5.85 -5.44 6.65
CA THR A 48 -5.84 -4.82 7.98
C THR A 48 -4.80 -5.52 8.83
N LEU A 49 -3.88 -4.76 9.40
CA LEU A 49 -2.74 -5.24 10.17
C LEU A 49 -2.69 -4.51 11.52
N ASN A 50 -2.08 -5.13 12.52
CA ASN A 50 -1.67 -4.41 13.73
C ASN A 50 -0.27 -3.83 13.51
N ALA A 51 -0.05 -2.55 13.87
CA ALA A 51 1.23 -1.87 13.65
C ALA A 51 2.43 -2.54 14.35
N GLY A 52 2.19 -3.25 15.45
CA GLY A 52 3.21 -4.03 16.16
C GLY A 52 3.40 -5.45 15.62
N GLN A 53 2.52 -5.91 14.73
CA GLN A 53 2.50 -7.27 14.18
C GLN A 53 2.29 -7.26 12.65
N PRO A 54 3.15 -6.59 11.87
CA PRO A 54 2.91 -6.41 10.42
C PRO A 54 2.96 -7.72 9.62
N GLY A 55 3.58 -8.77 10.15
CA GLY A 55 3.57 -10.10 9.53
C GLY A 55 2.24 -10.86 9.70
N ARG A 56 1.30 -10.35 10.50
CA ARG A 56 0.00 -10.98 10.75
C ARG A 56 -1.13 -10.18 10.12
N VAL A 57 -1.72 -10.72 9.07
CA VAL A 57 -2.94 -10.14 8.47
C VAL A 57 -4.13 -10.47 9.38
N LEU A 58 -4.78 -9.43 9.91
CA LEU A 58 -5.98 -9.56 10.76
C LEU A 58 -7.24 -9.70 9.90
N GLN A 59 -7.30 -8.97 8.78
CA GLN A 59 -8.42 -9.01 7.85
C GLN A 59 -7.90 -8.78 6.42
N ARG A 60 -8.57 -9.41 5.46
CA ARG A 60 -8.35 -9.24 4.02
C ARG A 60 -9.70 -9.11 3.35
N VAL A 61 -9.94 -8.01 2.65
CA VAL A 61 -11.17 -7.80 1.88
C VAL A 61 -10.85 -7.38 0.45
N ALA A 62 -11.54 -7.98 -0.52
CA ALA A 62 -11.44 -7.57 -1.90
C ALA A 62 -12.16 -6.23 -2.11
N LEU A 63 -11.53 -5.28 -2.79
CA LEU A 63 -12.15 -4.01 -3.15
C LEU A 63 -13.18 -4.23 -4.27
N LYS A 64 -14.32 -3.53 -4.17
CA LYS A 64 -15.47 -3.67 -5.08
C LYS A 64 -15.93 -2.30 -5.54
N GLY A 65 -16.41 -2.21 -6.78
CA GLY A 65 -16.93 -0.96 -7.35
C GLY A 65 -15.91 -0.17 -8.16
N LEU A 66 -14.70 -0.71 -8.38
CA LEU A 66 -13.74 -0.14 -9.32
C LEU A 66 -14.07 -0.62 -10.73
N PRO A 67 -14.04 0.26 -11.77
CA PRO A 67 -14.20 -0.15 -13.16
C PRO A 67 -13.12 -1.17 -13.58
N ALA A 68 -13.49 -2.05 -14.52
CA ALA A 68 -12.55 -3.05 -15.04
C ALA A 68 -11.31 -2.40 -15.68
N GLY A 69 -10.13 -2.94 -15.37
CA GLY A 69 -8.84 -2.43 -15.88
C GLY A 69 -8.32 -1.18 -15.17
N GLU A 70 -9.05 -0.67 -14.18
CA GLU A 70 -8.61 0.49 -13.38
C GLU A 70 -7.68 0.03 -12.26
N ALA A 71 -6.74 0.88 -11.88
CA ALA A 71 -5.80 0.66 -10.78
C ALA A 71 -5.92 1.77 -9.73
N LEU A 72 -5.56 1.47 -8.50
CA LEU A 72 -5.48 2.45 -7.41
C LEU A 72 -4.03 2.86 -7.18
N VAL A 73 -3.82 4.14 -6.86
CA VAL A 73 -2.47 4.72 -6.74
C VAL A 73 -2.04 5.01 -5.31
N GLY A 74 -2.95 4.98 -4.35
CA GLY A 74 -2.64 5.20 -2.94
C GLY A 74 -3.89 5.18 -2.07
N ILE A 75 -3.70 5.07 -0.77
CA ILE A 75 -4.74 5.16 0.26
C ILE A 75 -4.28 6.05 1.39
N ASP A 76 -5.19 6.83 1.95
CA ASP A 76 -4.93 7.54 3.19
C ASP A 76 -6.23 7.89 3.93
N TYR A 77 -6.13 8.10 5.24
CA TYR A 77 -7.24 8.53 6.08
C TYR A 77 -7.43 10.04 6.06
N ARG A 78 -8.64 10.50 5.77
CA ARG A 78 -9.08 11.82 6.20
C ARG A 78 -9.35 11.77 7.70
N VAL A 79 -8.34 12.07 8.50
CA VAL A 79 -8.33 11.86 9.95
C VAL A 79 -9.53 12.57 10.62
N SER A 80 -9.87 13.79 10.18
CA SER A 80 -11.00 14.57 10.71
C SER A 80 -12.37 13.90 10.57
N LYS A 81 -12.50 12.94 9.65
CA LYS A 81 -13.73 12.19 9.38
C LYS A 81 -13.62 10.70 9.72
N GLY A 82 -12.41 10.20 9.97
CA GLY A 82 -12.17 8.76 10.18
C GLY A 82 -12.49 7.89 8.95
N VAL A 83 -12.41 8.46 7.73
CA VAL A 83 -12.75 7.79 6.48
C VAL A 83 -11.50 7.52 5.66
N LEU A 84 -11.35 6.30 5.19
CA LEU A 84 -10.27 5.91 4.28
C LEU A 84 -10.63 6.29 2.85
N PHE A 85 -9.69 6.96 2.18
CA PHE A 85 -9.82 7.40 0.79
C PHE A 85 -8.81 6.69 -0.09
N THR A 86 -9.09 6.67 -1.38
CA THR A 86 -8.19 6.21 -2.43
C THR A 86 -8.40 7.02 -3.71
N LEU A 87 -7.44 6.94 -4.61
CA LEU A 87 -7.49 7.55 -5.93
C LEU A 87 -7.21 6.50 -7.00
N SER A 88 -8.02 6.47 -8.04
CA SER A 88 -7.75 5.63 -9.20
C SER A 88 -6.78 6.28 -10.17
N ARG A 89 -6.17 5.47 -11.04
CA ARG A 89 -5.23 5.92 -12.07
C ARG A 89 -5.88 6.87 -13.09
N SER A 90 -7.18 6.75 -13.33
CA SER A 90 -7.95 7.69 -14.13
C SER A 90 -8.27 9.02 -13.44
N GLY A 91 -7.83 9.19 -12.18
CA GLY A 91 -8.03 10.43 -11.42
C GLY A 91 -9.37 10.52 -10.68
N ARG A 92 -10.07 9.42 -10.46
CA ARG A 92 -11.30 9.43 -9.66
C ARG A 92 -11.00 9.11 -8.20
N VAL A 93 -11.49 9.98 -7.32
CA VAL A 93 -11.41 9.78 -5.86
C VAL A 93 -12.55 8.87 -5.41
N TYR A 94 -12.24 7.99 -4.46
CA TYR A 94 -13.21 7.09 -3.79
C TYR A 94 -13.01 7.12 -2.28
N THR A 95 -14.06 6.82 -1.54
CA THR A 95 -13.95 6.33 -0.16
C THR A 95 -13.97 4.81 -0.14
N ILE A 96 -13.36 4.22 0.87
CA ILE A 96 -13.30 2.77 1.09
C ILE A 96 -14.05 2.41 2.37
N ASN A 97 -15.04 1.53 2.27
CA ASN A 97 -15.56 0.84 3.45
C ASN A 97 -14.60 -0.28 3.83
N THR A 98 -13.93 -0.14 4.96
CA THR A 98 -12.85 -1.05 5.39
C THR A 98 -13.34 -2.44 5.80
N GLU A 99 -14.63 -2.61 6.07
CA GLU A 99 -15.23 -3.91 6.43
C GLU A 99 -15.65 -4.70 5.21
N SER A 100 -16.30 -4.03 4.24
CA SER A 100 -16.88 -4.67 3.05
C SER A 100 -16.00 -4.60 1.81
N GLY A 101 -15.01 -3.70 1.78
CA GLY A 101 -14.20 -3.37 0.60
C GLY A 101 -14.94 -2.54 -0.46
N ALA A 102 -16.15 -2.05 -0.16
CA ALA A 102 -16.93 -1.27 -1.11
C ALA A 102 -16.28 0.10 -1.34
N LEU A 103 -16.09 0.45 -2.62
CA LEU A 103 -15.67 1.76 -3.08
C LEU A 103 -16.87 2.61 -3.41
N ALA A 104 -16.93 3.82 -2.87
CA ALA A 104 -17.93 4.82 -3.22
C ALA A 104 -17.25 6.02 -3.88
N PRO A 105 -17.64 6.39 -5.13
CA PRO A 105 -17.01 7.52 -5.81
C PRO A 105 -17.32 8.83 -5.10
N VAL A 106 -16.32 9.70 -5.02
CA VAL A 106 -16.42 11.06 -4.52
C VAL A 106 -16.58 12.01 -5.70
N GLY A 107 -17.64 12.81 -5.66
CA GLY A 107 -17.95 13.74 -6.74
C GLY A 107 -18.44 13.06 -8.03
N GLY A 108 -18.69 13.88 -9.04
CA GLY A 108 -19.31 13.43 -10.30
C GLY A 108 -18.32 12.95 -11.36
N THR A 109 -17.11 13.52 -11.39
CA THR A 109 -16.12 13.32 -12.46
C THR A 109 -14.71 13.07 -11.91
N PRO A 110 -13.85 12.42 -12.68
CA PRO A 110 -12.41 12.42 -12.39
C PRO A 110 -11.83 13.84 -12.36
N ILE A 111 -10.62 14.00 -11.83
CA ILE A 111 -9.89 15.27 -11.89
C ILE A 111 -9.69 15.71 -13.33
N ALA A 112 -9.77 17.03 -13.56
CA ALA A 112 -9.70 17.60 -14.92
C ALA A 112 -8.30 17.53 -15.57
N THR A 113 -7.30 17.11 -14.84
CA THR A 113 -5.89 17.02 -15.28
C THR A 113 -5.47 15.57 -15.38
N ALA A 114 -4.81 15.21 -16.48
CA ALA A 114 -4.24 13.87 -16.63
C ALA A 114 -3.18 13.62 -15.54
N MET A 115 -3.20 12.41 -14.98
CA MET A 115 -2.20 11.98 -14.02
C MET A 115 -0.93 11.53 -14.74
N GLU A 116 0.18 12.20 -14.44
CA GLU A 116 1.48 11.95 -15.04
C GLU A 116 2.38 11.13 -14.12
N GLY A 117 3.14 10.20 -14.70
CA GLY A 117 4.09 9.36 -13.96
C GLY A 117 3.59 7.93 -13.72
N ALA A 118 4.44 7.13 -13.10
CA ALA A 118 4.19 5.72 -12.79
C ALA A 118 4.09 5.44 -11.28
N ALA A 119 4.69 6.31 -10.44
CA ALA A 119 4.63 6.24 -8.99
C ALA A 119 4.02 7.53 -8.43
N PHE A 120 3.22 7.38 -7.37
CA PHE A 120 2.46 8.47 -6.78
C PHE A 120 2.56 8.45 -5.25
N GLY A 121 2.55 9.66 -4.66
CA GLY A 121 2.25 9.87 -3.26
C GLY A 121 0.84 10.46 -3.14
N PHE A 122 0.01 9.86 -2.31
CA PHE A 122 -1.37 10.27 -2.05
C PHE A 122 -1.55 10.37 -0.55
N ASP A 123 -1.84 11.57 -0.05
CA ASP A 123 -1.95 11.81 1.37
C ASP A 123 -2.85 13.00 1.70
N PHE A 124 -3.43 13.01 2.90
CA PHE A 124 -4.21 14.13 3.39
C PHE A 124 -3.35 15.11 4.17
N ASN A 125 -3.35 16.37 3.74
CA ASN A 125 -2.88 17.46 4.58
C ASN A 125 -3.94 17.75 5.65
N PRO A 126 -3.72 17.40 6.93
CA PRO A 126 -4.74 17.52 7.97
C PRO A 126 -5.04 18.98 8.33
N ALA A 127 -4.06 19.89 8.17
CA ALA A 127 -4.25 21.31 8.48
C ALA A 127 -5.09 22.03 7.42
N ALA A 128 -4.94 21.64 6.15
CA ALA A 128 -5.67 22.26 5.04
C ALA A 128 -6.95 21.51 4.68
N ASP A 129 -7.12 20.28 5.18
CA ASP A 129 -8.16 19.34 4.78
C ASP A 129 -8.24 19.19 3.25
N ARG A 130 -7.09 18.86 2.65
CA ARG A 130 -6.93 18.66 1.21
C ARG A 130 -6.13 17.40 0.94
N ILE A 131 -6.45 16.75 -0.17
CA ILE A 131 -5.65 15.65 -0.69
C ILE A 131 -4.47 16.24 -1.44
N ARG A 132 -3.26 15.76 -1.12
CA ARG A 132 -2.05 15.96 -1.87
C ARG A 132 -1.80 14.75 -2.76
N LEU A 133 -1.59 15.01 -4.05
CA LEU A 133 -1.14 14.01 -5.01
C LEU A 133 0.16 14.51 -5.63
N VAL A 134 1.22 13.73 -5.49
CA VAL A 134 2.50 13.99 -6.14
C VAL A 134 2.91 12.79 -6.98
N SER A 135 3.77 12.98 -7.98
CA SER A 135 4.25 11.89 -8.82
C SER A 135 5.77 11.91 -9.01
N ASN A 136 6.32 10.81 -9.50
CA ASN A 136 7.73 10.70 -9.83
C ASN A 136 8.17 11.55 -11.03
N THR A 137 7.24 12.19 -11.73
CA THR A 137 7.54 13.19 -12.79
C THR A 137 7.57 14.62 -12.28
N GLY A 138 7.26 14.83 -10.98
CA GLY A 138 7.20 16.15 -10.35
C GLY A 138 5.82 16.79 -10.39
N GLN A 139 4.79 16.13 -10.93
CA GLN A 139 3.43 16.63 -10.84
C GLN A 139 3.03 16.77 -9.38
N ASN A 140 2.35 17.89 -9.03
CA ASN A 140 1.99 18.24 -7.67
C ASN A 140 0.59 18.87 -7.65
N LEU A 141 -0.39 18.09 -7.21
CA LEU A 141 -1.81 18.44 -7.28
C LEU A 141 -2.43 18.53 -5.89
N ARG A 142 -3.39 19.44 -5.74
CA ARG A 142 -4.30 19.48 -4.59
C ARG A 142 -5.72 19.18 -5.02
N LEU A 143 -6.38 18.26 -4.30
CA LEU A 143 -7.76 17.86 -4.59
C LEU A 143 -8.67 18.20 -3.40
N HIS A 144 -9.94 18.45 -3.72
CA HIS A 144 -10.97 18.68 -2.72
C HIS A 144 -11.57 17.33 -2.26
N PRO A 145 -11.55 17.01 -0.95
CA PRO A 145 -11.94 15.69 -0.48
C PRO A 145 -13.44 15.39 -0.58
N ASP A 146 -14.31 16.41 -0.62
CA ASP A 146 -15.75 16.20 -0.69
C ASP A 146 -16.29 16.18 -2.15
N THR A 147 -15.54 16.73 -3.09
CA THR A 147 -15.96 16.81 -4.50
C THR A 147 -15.05 16.02 -5.45
N GLY A 148 -13.87 15.59 -4.99
CA GLY A 148 -12.85 14.97 -5.85
C GLY A 148 -12.21 15.92 -6.86
N ALA A 149 -12.62 17.19 -6.88
CA ALA A 149 -12.18 18.15 -7.88
C ALA A 149 -10.73 18.61 -7.67
N LEU A 150 -10.07 18.94 -8.76
CA LEU A 150 -8.77 19.62 -8.73
C LEU A 150 -8.94 21.04 -8.16
N VAL A 151 -8.21 21.35 -7.08
CA VAL A 151 -8.19 22.67 -6.46
C VAL A 151 -7.04 23.52 -7.04
N ALA A 152 -5.88 22.90 -7.20
CA ALA A 152 -4.70 23.57 -7.74
C ALA A 152 -3.70 22.59 -8.33
N VAL A 153 -2.94 23.08 -9.30
CA VAL A 153 -1.66 22.53 -9.72
C VAL A 153 -0.58 23.37 -9.04
N ASP A 154 0.10 22.78 -8.08
CA ASP A 154 1.17 23.45 -7.34
C ASP A 154 2.51 23.34 -8.07
N ALA A 155 3.48 24.18 -7.68
CA ALA A 155 4.82 24.11 -8.22
C ALA A 155 5.42 22.71 -8.02
N PRO A 156 6.20 22.21 -8.96
CA PRO A 156 6.95 20.97 -8.78
C PRO A 156 7.86 21.05 -7.55
N LEU A 157 8.03 19.92 -6.87
CA LEU A 157 8.98 19.83 -5.77
C LEU A 157 10.41 19.92 -6.30
N ASN A 158 11.24 20.65 -5.58
CA ASN A 158 12.65 20.86 -5.92
C ASN A 158 13.48 20.68 -4.64
N TYR A 159 14.75 20.35 -4.81
CA TYR A 159 15.72 20.43 -3.72
C TYR A 159 16.03 21.87 -3.36
N GLU A 160 16.18 22.15 -2.07
CA GLU A 160 16.52 23.48 -1.58
C GLU A 160 17.89 23.98 -2.10
N PRO A 161 18.08 25.29 -2.21
CA PRO A 161 19.40 25.85 -2.51
C PRO A 161 20.45 25.38 -1.48
N GLY A 162 21.56 24.83 -1.95
CA GLY A 162 22.63 24.28 -1.12
C GLY A 162 22.52 22.78 -0.81
N ASP A 163 21.41 22.14 -1.18
CA ASP A 163 21.32 20.67 -1.15
C ASP A 163 22.28 20.08 -2.22
N PRO A 164 22.99 18.95 -1.93
CA PRO A 164 23.84 18.28 -2.92
C PRO A 164 23.12 17.88 -4.20
N GLN A 165 21.79 17.74 -4.17
CA GLN A 165 20.96 17.42 -5.33
C GLN A 165 20.34 18.66 -5.99
N THR A 166 20.70 19.88 -5.57
CA THR A 166 20.20 21.13 -6.17
C THR A 166 20.32 21.08 -7.70
N GLY A 167 19.22 21.39 -8.40
CA GLY A 167 19.16 21.32 -9.86
C GLY A 167 18.74 19.95 -10.42
N GLN A 168 18.69 18.92 -9.60
CA GLN A 168 18.10 17.63 -9.95
C GLN A 168 16.57 17.66 -9.74
N LYS A 169 15.84 16.84 -10.48
CA LYS A 169 14.40 16.62 -10.23
C LYS A 169 14.21 15.51 -9.20
N PRO A 170 13.52 15.77 -8.08
CA PRO A 170 13.20 14.73 -7.11
C PRO A 170 12.36 13.62 -7.75
N GLN A 171 12.73 12.36 -7.51
CA GLN A 171 11.94 11.21 -7.92
C GLN A 171 11.08 10.76 -6.74
N LEU A 172 9.84 11.23 -6.70
CA LEU A 172 8.91 10.96 -5.61
C LEU A 172 8.24 9.60 -5.81
N LEU A 173 8.29 8.76 -4.78
CA LEU A 173 7.65 7.44 -4.76
C LEU A 173 6.46 7.38 -3.80
N ALA A 174 6.42 8.29 -2.82
CA ALA A 174 5.39 8.40 -1.81
C ALA A 174 5.35 9.81 -1.24
N ALA A 175 4.29 10.13 -0.52
CA ALA A 175 4.17 11.34 0.29
C ALA A 175 3.44 11.00 1.61
N ALA A 176 3.77 11.71 2.68
CA ALA A 176 3.06 11.63 3.94
C ALA A 176 3.15 12.96 4.68
N TYR A 177 2.03 13.41 5.26
CA TYR A 177 1.99 14.51 6.20
C TYR A 177 1.99 13.97 7.62
N THR A 178 2.62 14.71 8.52
CA THR A 178 2.49 14.44 9.94
C THR A 178 1.16 14.94 10.47
N TYR A 179 0.55 14.20 11.40
CA TYR A 179 -0.63 14.66 12.12
C TYR A 179 -0.24 15.08 13.55
N ASN A 180 -0.42 16.34 13.87
CA ASN A 180 -0.16 16.87 15.21
C ASN A 180 -1.47 16.89 16.02
N LYS A 181 -1.59 15.99 16.99
CA LYS A 181 -2.79 15.88 17.85
C LYS A 181 -3.01 17.07 18.79
N LYS A 182 -1.97 17.88 19.03
CA LYS A 182 -2.05 19.06 19.93
C LYS A 182 -2.39 20.35 19.18
N ASP A 183 -1.96 20.42 17.91
CA ASP A 183 -2.23 21.56 17.05
C ASP A 183 -2.39 21.05 15.60
N GLU A 184 -3.63 20.92 15.17
CA GLU A 184 -3.98 20.43 13.83
C GLU A 184 -3.53 21.36 12.69
N LYS A 185 -3.11 22.60 13.02
CA LYS A 185 -2.57 23.54 12.04
C LYS A 185 -1.09 23.34 11.76
N ILE A 186 -0.41 22.56 12.59
CA ILE A 186 1.00 22.23 12.42
C ILE A 186 1.11 20.86 11.76
N THR A 187 1.55 20.87 10.53
CA THR A 187 1.87 19.68 9.74
C THR A 187 3.13 19.93 8.92
N THR A 188 3.92 18.89 8.70
CA THR A 188 5.14 18.93 7.88
C THR A 188 5.08 17.86 6.80
#